data_b78c0fb5abd41a5419d7d01ad597b262
#
_entry.id   b78c0fb5abd41a5419d7d01ad597b262
#
_cell.length_a   1.000
_cell.length_b   1.000
_cell.length_c   1.000
_cell.angle_alpha   90.00
_cell.angle_beta   90.00
_cell.angle_gamma   90.00
#
_symmetry.space_group_name_H-M   'P 1'
#
loop_
_entity.id
_entity.type
_entity.pdbx_description
1 polymer ?
#
loop_
_entity_poly.entity_id
_entity_poly.type
_entity_poly.pdbx_seq_one_letter_code
_entity_poly.pdbx_strand_id
1 'polypeptide(L)'
;MNRNVPTINTARITLRAMRPQDFDRFAEIWAMPEVVTYIGGVPRSRDVSWKAFLTNAGHWQMTGFGQWAIEEHGTKAMVGQTGFFYGARGLGADFDAVPEAGWVLTPDMQGRGLGREAVVAAHDWFDRVVTGPLVCMV
;
A
#
# COMPACT_ATOMS: atom_id res chain seq x y z
N MET A 1 5.30 19.61 10.88
CA MET A 1 5.21 19.85 9.43
C MET A 1 4.61 18.63 8.75
N ASN A 2 3.60 18.83 7.93
CA ASN A 2 2.98 17.73 7.17
C ASN A 2 3.74 17.49 5.89
N ARG A 3 4.02 16.21 5.61
CA ARG A 3 4.59 15.82 4.34
C ARG A 3 3.47 15.46 3.38
N ASN A 4 3.55 15.97 2.17
CA ASN A 4 2.58 15.65 1.14
C ASN A 4 2.89 14.30 0.52
N VAL A 5 1.85 13.45 0.41
CA VAL A 5 1.93 12.21 -0.35
C VAL A 5 1.82 12.56 -1.84
N PRO A 6 2.77 12.15 -2.68
CA PRO A 6 2.66 12.45 -4.11
C PRO A 6 1.50 11.70 -4.75
N THR A 7 0.91 12.30 -5.77
CA THR A 7 -0.11 11.66 -6.60
C THR A 7 0.53 11.25 -7.91
N ILE A 8 0.36 9.98 -8.29
CA ILE A 8 0.94 9.43 -9.52
C ILE A 8 -0.19 8.90 -10.39
N ASN A 9 -0.33 9.49 -11.57
CA ASN A 9 -1.33 9.03 -12.55
C ASN A 9 -0.66 8.13 -13.58
N THR A 10 -1.30 7.00 -13.85
CA THR A 10 -0.91 6.09 -14.92
C THR A 10 -2.05 5.98 -15.94
N ALA A 11 -1.96 5.04 -16.88
CA ALA A 11 -2.97 4.89 -17.92
C ALA A 11 -4.36 4.55 -17.37
N ARG A 12 -4.44 3.75 -16.30
CA ARG A 12 -5.72 3.21 -15.81
C ARG A 12 -5.98 3.47 -14.34
N ILE A 13 -4.96 3.87 -13.57
CA ILE A 13 -5.06 4.04 -12.12
C ILE A 13 -4.37 5.33 -11.67
N THR A 14 -4.71 5.74 -10.46
CA THR A 14 -4.03 6.82 -9.74
C THR A 14 -3.55 6.27 -8.40
N LEU A 15 -2.28 6.49 -8.10
CA LEU A 15 -1.75 6.30 -6.75
C LEU A 15 -1.89 7.62 -6.01
N ARG A 16 -2.63 7.62 -4.92
CA ARG A 16 -2.91 8.84 -4.15
C ARG A 16 -2.85 8.59 -2.66
N ALA A 17 -2.77 9.67 -1.89
CA ALA A 17 -2.86 9.57 -0.44
C ALA A 17 -4.19 8.93 -0.03
N MET A 18 -4.17 8.11 1.01
CA MET A 18 -5.38 7.65 1.65
C MET A 18 -6.03 8.84 2.40
N ARG A 19 -7.34 8.92 2.33
CA ARG A 19 -8.13 9.98 2.95
C ARG A 19 -9.05 9.36 4.01
N PRO A 20 -9.52 10.13 5.01
CA PRO A 20 -10.45 9.59 5.99
C PRO A 20 -11.67 8.89 5.37
N GLN A 21 -12.15 9.38 4.23
CA GLN A 21 -13.28 8.81 3.51
C GLN A 21 -12.98 7.41 2.94
N ASP A 22 -11.72 7.04 2.81
CA ASP A 22 -11.33 5.73 2.28
C ASP A 22 -11.42 4.63 3.33
N PHE A 23 -11.57 4.97 4.61
CA PHE A 23 -11.41 3.96 5.67
C PHE A 23 -12.41 2.81 5.55
N ASP A 24 -13.67 3.09 5.28
CA ASP A 24 -14.68 2.03 5.17
C ASP A 24 -14.30 1.04 4.07
N ARG A 25 -13.85 1.55 2.94
CA ARG A 25 -13.40 0.70 1.83
C ARG A 25 -12.11 -0.04 2.17
N PHE A 26 -11.17 0.63 2.82
CA PHE A 26 -9.94 0.01 3.30
C PHE A 26 -10.24 -1.17 4.23
N ALA A 27 -11.13 -0.98 5.21
CA ALA A 27 -11.53 -2.03 6.13
C ALA A 27 -12.24 -3.18 5.39
N GLU A 28 -13.09 -2.87 4.41
CA GLU A 28 -13.76 -3.87 3.58
C GLU A 28 -12.76 -4.74 2.82
N ILE A 29 -11.75 -4.13 2.21
CA ILE A 29 -10.71 -4.86 1.46
C ILE A 29 -9.97 -5.83 2.38
N TRP A 30 -9.52 -5.37 3.54
CA TRP A 30 -8.76 -6.20 4.47
C TRP A 30 -9.61 -7.24 5.22
N ALA A 31 -10.93 -7.14 5.13
CA ALA A 31 -11.85 -8.16 5.64
C ALA A 31 -12.16 -9.26 4.61
N MET A 32 -11.73 -9.12 3.36
CA MET A 32 -11.96 -10.12 2.31
C MET A 32 -11.05 -11.33 2.50
N PRO A 33 -11.60 -12.55 2.65
CA PRO A 33 -10.76 -13.75 2.77
C PRO A 33 -9.78 -13.92 1.61
N GLU A 34 -10.19 -13.58 0.38
CA GLU A 34 -9.38 -13.70 -0.81
C GLU A 34 -8.15 -12.78 -0.76
N VAL A 35 -8.29 -11.61 -0.14
CA VAL A 35 -7.19 -10.65 0.00
C VAL A 35 -6.16 -11.16 0.99
N VAL A 36 -6.59 -11.72 2.11
CA VAL A 36 -5.69 -12.08 3.21
C VAL A 36 -5.16 -13.51 3.13
N THR A 37 -5.59 -14.31 2.16
CA THR A 37 -5.20 -15.73 2.03
C THR A 37 -3.70 -15.94 2.20
N TYR A 38 -2.88 -15.08 1.60
CA TYR A 38 -1.42 -15.16 1.70
C TYR A 38 -0.81 -14.03 2.54
N ILE A 39 -1.66 -13.29 3.27
CA ILE A 39 -1.23 -12.16 4.11
C ILE A 39 -1.80 -12.38 5.51
N GLY A 40 -1.21 -13.33 6.24
CA GLY A 40 -1.65 -13.69 7.57
C GLY A 40 -2.81 -14.69 7.63
N GLY A 41 -3.57 -14.86 6.56
CA GLY A 41 -4.62 -15.87 6.42
C GLY A 41 -5.92 -15.58 7.17
N VAL A 42 -6.00 -14.48 7.92
CA VAL A 42 -7.18 -14.13 8.75
C VAL A 42 -7.72 -12.79 8.29
N PRO A 43 -9.01 -12.70 7.94
CA PRO A 43 -9.64 -11.41 7.66
C PRO A 43 -9.46 -10.46 8.85
N ARG A 44 -9.11 -9.23 8.57
CA ARG A 44 -8.83 -8.25 9.62
C ARG A 44 -10.11 -7.63 10.14
N SER A 45 -10.19 -7.51 11.47
CA SER A 45 -11.28 -6.78 12.12
C SER A 45 -11.16 -5.29 11.84
N ARG A 46 -12.25 -4.56 12.06
CA ARG A 46 -12.30 -3.13 11.78
C ARG A 46 -11.30 -2.33 12.64
N ASP A 47 -11.12 -2.71 13.90
CA ASP A 47 -10.16 -2.03 14.78
C ASP A 47 -8.71 -2.28 14.38
N VAL A 48 -8.37 -3.48 13.92
CA VAL A 48 -7.05 -3.79 13.37
C VAL A 48 -6.79 -2.96 12.12
N SER A 49 -7.79 -2.87 11.23
CA SER A 49 -7.68 -2.06 10.02
C SER A 49 -7.55 -0.57 10.33
N TRP A 50 -8.25 -0.08 11.36
CA TRP A 50 -8.12 1.33 11.77
C TRP A 50 -6.70 1.66 12.21
N LYS A 51 -6.09 0.80 13.01
CA LYS A 51 -4.70 0.99 13.44
C LYS A 51 -3.72 0.96 12.27
N ALA A 52 -3.91 0.04 11.34
CA ALA A 52 -3.08 -0.03 10.14
C ALA A 52 -3.24 1.21 9.27
N PHE A 53 -4.46 1.71 9.13
CA PHE A 53 -4.77 2.90 8.36
C PHE A 53 -4.06 4.14 8.93
N LEU A 54 -4.13 4.32 10.24
CA LEU A 54 -3.44 5.42 10.92
C LEU A 54 -1.92 5.24 10.89
N THR A 55 -1.44 4.03 11.04
CA THR A 55 0.01 3.73 10.97
C THR A 55 0.57 4.14 9.61
N ASN A 56 -0.15 3.88 8.52
CA ASN A 56 0.31 4.27 7.19
C ASN A 56 0.42 5.80 7.06
N ALA A 57 -0.55 6.55 7.58
CA ALA A 57 -0.49 8.01 7.58
C ALA A 57 0.72 8.51 8.36
N GLY A 58 0.97 7.93 9.53
CA GLY A 58 2.15 8.25 10.35
C GLY A 58 3.45 7.89 9.65
N HIS A 59 3.48 6.79 8.94
CA HIS A 59 4.66 6.33 8.20
C HIS A 59 5.07 7.35 7.13
N TRP A 60 4.11 7.87 6.35
CA TRP A 60 4.38 8.95 5.40
C TRP A 60 4.96 10.18 6.09
N GLN A 61 4.37 10.55 7.21
CA GLN A 61 4.81 11.73 7.96
C GLN A 61 6.22 11.57 8.53
N MET A 62 6.52 10.39 9.07
CA MET A 62 7.77 10.16 9.79
C MET A 62 8.94 9.82 8.88
N THR A 63 8.70 9.12 7.77
CA THR A 63 9.78 8.60 6.91
C THR A 63 9.82 9.22 5.53
N GLY A 64 8.75 9.87 5.09
CA GLY A 64 8.66 10.44 3.75
C GLY A 64 8.21 9.45 2.67
N PHE A 65 7.86 8.22 3.05
CA PHE A 65 7.23 7.25 2.16
C PHE A 65 6.22 6.40 2.94
N GLY A 66 5.44 5.62 2.21
CA GLY A 66 4.40 4.76 2.77
C GLY A 66 3.64 4.08 1.65
N GLN A 67 2.40 3.74 1.90
CA GLN A 67 1.54 3.09 0.92
C GLN A 67 0.48 4.07 0.40
N TRP A 68 0.27 4.02 -0.91
CA TRP A 68 -0.80 4.77 -1.60
C TRP A 68 -2.07 3.95 -1.67
N ALA A 69 -3.21 4.64 -1.73
CA ALA A 69 -4.43 4.05 -2.26
C ALA A 69 -4.29 3.92 -3.77
N ILE A 70 -4.73 2.79 -4.31
CA ILE A 70 -4.85 2.58 -5.76
C ILE A 70 -6.29 2.90 -6.12
N GLU A 71 -6.48 3.92 -6.95
CA GLU A 71 -7.80 4.34 -7.43
C GLU A 71 -7.94 3.99 -8.90
N GLU A 72 -8.99 3.27 -9.26
CA GLU A 72 -9.27 2.96 -10.66
C GLU A 72 -9.89 4.18 -11.35
N HIS A 73 -9.42 4.52 -12.56
CA HIS A 73 -9.91 5.69 -13.27
C HIS A 73 -11.40 5.60 -13.62
N GLY A 74 -11.87 4.42 -14.03
CA GLY A 74 -13.24 4.25 -14.49
C GLY A 74 -14.28 4.51 -13.41
N THR A 75 -14.12 3.87 -12.26
CA THR A 75 -15.11 3.93 -11.17
C THR A 75 -14.75 4.94 -10.09
N LYS A 76 -13.51 5.43 -10.06
CA LYS A 76 -12.97 6.26 -8.98
C LYS A 76 -12.92 5.54 -7.64
N ALA A 77 -13.09 4.21 -7.63
CA ALA A 77 -13.06 3.41 -6.42
C ALA A 77 -11.62 3.09 -6.01
N MET A 78 -11.39 3.00 -4.69
CA MET A 78 -10.18 2.44 -4.16
C MET A 78 -10.24 0.92 -4.34
N VAL A 79 -9.27 0.37 -5.07
CA VAL A 79 -9.24 -1.06 -5.43
C VAL A 79 -8.04 -1.79 -4.85
N GLY A 80 -7.24 -1.11 -4.06
CA GLY A 80 -6.08 -1.72 -3.42
C GLY A 80 -5.15 -0.67 -2.83
N GLN A 81 -3.98 -1.14 -2.49
CA GLN A 81 -2.89 -0.29 -1.98
C GLN A 81 -1.55 -0.83 -2.43
N THR A 82 -0.56 0.03 -2.55
CA THR A 82 0.82 -0.35 -2.83
C THR A 82 1.77 0.71 -2.29
N GLY A 83 2.96 0.30 -1.94
CA GLY A 83 3.99 1.22 -1.49
C GLY A 83 5.07 0.54 -0.68
N PHE A 84 5.65 1.30 0.23
CA PHE A 84 6.85 0.93 0.95
C PHE A 84 6.70 1.25 2.43
N PHE A 85 7.32 0.43 3.27
CA PHE A 85 7.25 0.62 4.71
C PHE A 85 8.39 -0.12 5.41
N TYR A 86 8.68 0.29 6.64
CA TYR A 86 9.53 -0.49 7.53
C TYR A 86 8.61 -1.40 8.34
N GLY A 87 8.79 -2.72 8.15
CA GLY A 87 7.88 -3.69 8.76
C GLY A 87 8.19 -4.02 10.22
N ALA A 88 9.43 -3.81 10.65
CA ALA A 88 9.89 -4.12 12.01
C ALA A 88 9.49 -5.54 12.45
N ARG A 89 9.70 -6.51 11.56
CA ARG A 89 9.20 -7.88 11.73
C ARG A 89 10.04 -8.76 12.65
N GLY A 90 11.21 -8.28 13.09
CA GLY A 90 12.13 -9.08 13.89
C GLY A 90 12.88 -10.14 13.11
N LEU A 91 13.08 -9.93 11.81
CA LEU A 91 13.76 -10.89 10.92
C LEU A 91 15.28 -10.66 10.81
N GLY A 92 15.80 -9.71 11.57
CA GLY A 92 17.22 -9.35 11.56
C GLY A 92 17.44 -7.96 10.99
N ALA A 93 18.61 -7.36 11.31
CA ALA A 93 18.91 -5.99 10.93
C ALA A 93 19.04 -5.81 9.41
N ASP A 94 19.46 -6.84 8.70
CA ASP A 94 19.59 -6.80 7.24
C ASP A 94 18.24 -6.77 6.52
N PHE A 95 17.16 -7.24 7.16
CA PHE A 95 15.81 -7.12 6.64
C PHE A 95 15.08 -5.91 7.24
N ASP A 96 15.09 -5.78 8.57
CA ASP A 96 14.26 -4.79 9.29
C ASP A 96 14.71 -3.36 9.06
N ALA A 97 15.99 -3.14 8.74
CA ALA A 97 16.55 -1.83 8.46
C ALA A 97 16.33 -1.37 7.01
N VAL A 98 15.72 -2.23 6.16
CA VAL A 98 15.52 -1.96 4.74
C VAL A 98 14.02 -1.79 4.48
N PRO A 99 13.62 -0.80 3.64
CA PRO A 99 12.20 -0.66 3.30
C PRO A 99 11.66 -1.91 2.62
N GLU A 100 10.43 -2.26 2.95
CA GLU A 100 9.71 -3.40 2.41
C GLU A 100 8.68 -2.92 1.41
N ALA A 101 8.62 -3.55 0.22
CA ALA A 101 7.59 -3.27 -0.77
C ALA A 101 6.38 -4.17 -0.52
N GLY A 102 5.18 -3.60 -0.69
CA GLY A 102 3.93 -4.34 -0.54
C GLY A 102 2.90 -3.90 -1.55
N TRP A 103 1.97 -4.79 -1.86
CA TRP A 103 0.84 -4.49 -2.75
C TRP A 103 -0.33 -5.42 -2.43
N VAL A 104 -1.52 -4.86 -2.56
CA VAL A 104 -2.80 -5.57 -2.40
C VAL A 104 -3.76 -5.04 -3.45
N LEU A 105 -4.51 -5.93 -4.06
CA LEU A 105 -5.51 -5.58 -5.06
C LEU A 105 -6.76 -6.42 -4.81
N THR A 106 -7.94 -5.83 -4.95
CA THR A 106 -9.20 -6.57 -4.80
C THR A 106 -9.31 -7.68 -5.84
N PRO A 107 -10.02 -8.80 -5.52
CA PRO A 107 -10.07 -9.95 -6.42
C PRO A 107 -10.62 -9.63 -7.81
N ASP A 108 -11.61 -8.75 -7.91
CA ASP A 108 -12.23 -8.35 -9.18
C ASP A 108 -11.29 -7.54 -10.08
N MET A 109 -10.21 -6.98 -9.51
CA MET A 109 -9.22 -6.21 -10.27
C MET A 109 -7.98 -7.03 -10.61
N GLN A 110 -7.84 -8.23 -10.08
CA GLN A 110 -6.71 -9.10 -10.38
C GLN A 110 -6.81 -9.66 -11.80
N GLY A 111 -5.66 -10.02 -12.39
CA GLY A 111 -5.60 -10.60 -13.72
C GLY A 111 -5.75 -9.59 -14.86
N ARG A 112 -5.80 -8.30 -14.58
CA ARG A 112 -5.96 -7.22 -15.56
C ARG A 112 -4.70 -6.38 -15.77
N GLY A 113 -3.61 -6.75 -15.12
CA GLY A 113 -2.35 -6.00 -15.20
C GLY A 113 -2.30 -4.74 -14.34
N LEU A 114 -3.34 -4.46 -13.55
CA LEU A 114 -3.41 -3.24 -12.73
C LEU A 114 -2.42 -3.28 -11.57
N GLY A 115 -2.24 -4.43 -10.96
CA GLY A 115 -1.26 -4.60 -9.88
C GLY A 115 0.16 -4.30 -10.36
N ARG A 116 0.52 -4.82 -11.52
CA ARG A 116 1.82 -4.53 -12.13
C ARG A 116 1.97 -3.04 -12.44
N GLU A 117 0.95 -2.44 -13.03
CA GLU A 117 0.96 -1.00 -13.35
C GLU A 117 1.20 -0.16 -12.10
N ALA A 118 0.53 -0.48 -11.00
CA ALA A 118 0.69 0.20 -9.72
C ALA A 118 2.08 0.01 -9.13
N VAL A 119 2.57 -1.22 -9.10
CA VAL A 119 3.88 -1.55 -8.52
C VAL A 119 5.01 -0.90 -9.32
N VAL A 120 4.94 -0.92 -10.65
CA VAL A 120 5.95 -0.27 -11.51
C VAL A 120 5.98 1.23 -11.24
N ALA A 121 4.82 1.88 -11.18
CA ALA A 121 4.75 3.32 -10.91
C ALA A 121 5.30 3.67 -9.52
N ALA A 122 4.98 2.87 -8.51
CA ALA A 122 5.47 3.07 -7.15
C ALA A 122 6.99 2.91 -7.06
N HIS A 123 7.54 1.86 -7.68
CA HIS A 123 8.98 1.62 -7.68
C HIS A 123 9.74 2.70 -8.45
N ASP A 124 9.20 3.16 -9.56
CA ASP A 124 9.80 4.23 -10.35
C ASP A 124 9.94 5.52 -9.52
N TRP A 125 8.91 5.86 -8.74
CA TRP A 125 8.99 6.98 -7.81
C TRP A 125 10.03 6.73 -6.71
N PHE A 126 10.01 5.53 -6.11
CA PHE A 126 10.87 5.19 -4.98
C PHE A 126 12.35 5.24 -5.40
N ASP A 127 12.68 4.72 -6.57
CA ASP A 127 14.06 4.71 -7.09
C ASP A 127 14.60 6.12 -7.30
N ARG A 128 13.73 7.08 -7.59
CA ARG A 128 14.14 8.47 -7.78
C ARG A 128 14.29 9.27 -6.48
N VAL A 129 13.56 8.87 -5.44
CA VAL A 129 13.45 9.65 -4.19
C VAL A 129 14.24 9.01 -3.06
N VAL A 130 14.27 7.69 -3.01
CA VAL A 130 14.93 6.93 -1.96
C VAL A 130 15.98 6.03 -2.59
N THR A 131 17.22 6.08 -2.07
CA THR A 131 18.29 5.21 -2.56
C THR A 131 18.48 4.03 -1.63
N GLY A 132 18.90 2.91 -2.20
CA GLY A 132 19.22 1.71 -1.44
C GLY A 132 18.36 0.50 -1.81
N PRO A 133 18.60 -0.63 -1.14
CA PRO A 133 17.89 -1.87 -1.44
C PRO A 133 16.46 -1.87 -0.92
N LEU A 134 15.65 -2.74 -1.51
CA LEU A 134 14.29 -3.05 -1.08
C LEU A 134 14.18 -4.54 -0.80
N VAL A 135 13.25 -4.91 0.06
CA VAL A 135 12.86 -6.30 0.29
C VAL A 135 11.35 -6.43 0.12
N CYS A 136 10.89 -7.65 -0.08
CA CYS A 136 9.47 -7.95 -0.04
C CYS A 136 9.27 -9.36 0.51
N MET A 137 8.08 -9.59 1.09
CA MET A 137 7.64 -10.92 1.49
C MET A 137 6.60 -11.42 0.50
N VAL A 138 6.76 -12.63 0.07
CA VAL A 138 5.82 -13.31 -0.82
C VAL A 138 5.36 -14.64 -0.23
#